data_f67a4b7a260a892a3bc08f8b0f1d81b9
#
_entry.id   f67a4b7a260a892a3bc08f8b0f1d81b9
#
_cell.length_a   1.000
_cell.length_b   1.000
_cell.length_c   1.000
_cell.angle_alpha   90.00
_cell.angle_beta   90.00
_cell.angle_gamma   90.00
#
_symmetry.space_group_name_H-M   'P 1'
#
loop_
_entity.id
_entity.type
_entity.pdbx_description
1 polymer ?
#
loop_
_entity_poly.entity_id
_entity_poly.type
_entity_poly.pdbx_seq_one_letter_code
_entity_poly.pdbx_strand_id
1 'polypeptide(L)'
;MAETNLYIVRHGKTMFNTLARVQGWCDTPLTQSGRDGIHYVGLGLQDTKFEEAYSSDSGRAIETMRILLSEHPDGKDIPYHVDPRIREWCFGSLEGGFDAEMWGVLPRVLNFKTEDELFATEVTFEEIANA
;
A
#
# COMPACT_ATOMS: atom_id res chain seq x y z
N MET A 1 -30.74 -3.01 -6.71
CA MET A 1 -29.62 -3.39 -5.81
C MET A 1 -28.84 -2.12 -5.49
N ALA A 2 -28.37 -1.98 -4.26
CA ALA A 2 -27.45 -0.88 -3.95
C ALA A 2 -26.09 -1.15 -4.62
N GLU A 3 -25.56 -0.17 -5.33
CA GLU A 3 -24.26 -0.23 -5.99
C GLU A 3 -23.25 0.50 -5.13
N THR A 4 -22.10 -0.12 -4.88
CA THR A 4 -21.01 0.47 -4.10
C THR A 4 -19.78 0.62 -5.00
N ASN A 5 -19.26 1.84 -5.09
CA ASN A 5 -18.02 2.14 -5.81
C ASN A 5 -16.84 2.18 -4.81
N LEU A 6 -15.82 1.36 -5.06
CA LEU A 6 -14.61 1.31 -4.26
C LEU A 6 -13.47 2.00 -5.00
N TYR A 7 -12.88 3.03 -4.39
CA TYR A 7 -11.69 3.71 -4.88
C TYR A 7 -10.47 3.26 -4.08
N ILE A 8 -9.52 2.61 -4.73
CA ILE A 8 -8.30 2.09 -4.10
C ILE A 8 -7.12 2.97 -4.50
N VAL A 9 -6.46 3.57 -3.51
CA VAL A 9 -5.29 4.42 -3.70
C VAL A 9 -4.11 3.81 -2.97
N ARG A 10 -2.99 3.59 -3.69
CA ARG A 10 -1.74 3.18 -3.07
C ARG A 10 -1.13 4.36 -2.31
N HIS A 11 -0.48 4.08 -1.17
CA HIS A 11 0.25 5.11 -0.41
C HIS A 11 1.31 5.83 -1.26
N GLY A 12 1.62 7.06 -0.92
CA GLY A 12 2.65 7.87 -1.58
C GLY A 12 4.04 7.23 -1.47
N LYS A 13 4.94 7.65 -2.35
CA LYS A 13 6.33 7.16 -2.37
C LYS A 13 7.02 7.43 -1.03
N THR A 14 7.56 6.37 -0.43
CA THR A 14 8.27 6.41 0.85
C THR A 14 9.80 6.44 0.67
N MET A 15 10.51 6.64 1.79
CA MET A 15 11.96 6.50 1.83
C MET A 15 12.41 5.10 1.38
N PHE A 16 11.76 4.02 1.87
CA PHE A 16 12.10 2.65 1.49
C PHE A 16 11.84 2.37 0.02
N ASN A 17 10.77 2.92 -0.58
CA ASN A 17 10.59 2.83 -2.03
C ASN A 17 11.73 3.48 -2.82
N THR A 18 12.32 4.56 -2.29
CA THR A 18 13.48 5.21 -2.93
C THR A 18 14.74 4.36 -2.81
N LEU A 19 14.89 3.63 -1.72
CA LEU A 19 16.05 2.78 -1.43
C LEU A 19 15.92 1.34 -1.93
N ALA A 20 14.84 1.02 -2.65
CA ALA A 20 14.48 -0.34 -3.08
C ALA A 20 14.54 -1.35 -1.92
N ARG A 21 13.84 -1.03 -0.82
CA ARG A 21 13.73 -1.87 0.36
C ARG A 21 12.31 -2.37 0.58
N VAL A 22 12.21 -3.61 1.01
CA VAL A 22 10.97 -4.28 1.38
C VAL A 22 10.28 -3.53 2.52
N GLN A 23 9.02 -3.20 2.32
CA GLN A 23 8.22 -2.46 3.28
C GLN A 23 6.81 -3.06 3.38
N GLY A 24 6.66 -4.01 4.26
CA GLY A 24 5.36 -4.56 4.66
C GLY A 24 4.89 -3.93 5.98
N TRP A 25 5.19 -4.57 7.10
CA TRP A 25 4.83 -4.05 8.43
C TRP A 25 5.83 -3.03 8.97
N CYS A 26 7.08 -3.06 8.55
CA CYS A 26 7.97 -1.92 8.81
C CYS A 26 7.47 -0.68 8.07
N ASP A 27 7.81 0.50 8.55
CA ASP A 27 7.28 1.74 8.03
C ASP A 27 8.35 2.83 7.90
N THR A 28 8.25 3.62 6.84
CA THR A 28 9.07 4.81 6.64
C THR A 28 8.23 5.97 6.12
N PRO A 29 8.61 7.22 6.42
CA PRO A 29 7.82 8.38 6.02
C PRO A 29 7.73 8.53 4.50
N LEU A 30 6.69 9.22 4.05
CA LEU A 30 6.60 9.66 2.66
C LEU A 30 7.76 10.61 2.32
N THR A 31 8.26 10.49 1.10
CA THR A 31 9.17 11.50 0.53
C THR A 31 8.38 12.75 0.15
N GLN A 32 9.08 13.88 -0.09
CA GLN A 32 8.39 15.08 -0.58
C GLN A 32 7.68 14.80 -1.91
N SER A 33 8.34 14.13 -2.86
CA SER A 33 7.70 13.74 -4.13
C SER A 33 6.52 12.78 -3.95
N GLY A 34 6.54 11.95 -2.91
CA GLY A 34 5.42 11.09 -2.54
C GLY A 34 4.22 11.92 -2.07
N ARG A 35 4.44 12.93 -1.20
CA ARG A 35 3.40 13.87 -0.76
C ARG A 35 2.80 14.65 -1.93
N ASP A 36 3.68 15.20 -2.79
CA ASP A 36 3.25 15.97 -3.96
C ASP A 36 2.40 15.11 -4.91
N GLY A 37 2.80 13.85 -5.13
CA GLY A 37 2.02 12.91 -5.94
C GLY A 37 0.62 12.65 -5.35
N ILE A 38 0.52 12.44 -4.04
CA ILE A 38 -0.77 12.23 -3.38
C ILE A 38 -1.62 13.52 -3.36
N HIS A 39 -1.01 14.69 -3.24
CA HIS A 39 -1.71 15.96 -3.41
C HIS A 39 -2.43 16.02 -4.77
N TYR A 40 -1.74 15.69 -5.87
CA TYR A 40 -2.36 15.67 -7.20
C TYR A 40 -3.47 14.61 -7.34
N VAL A 41 -3.32 13.45 -6.70
CA VAL A 41 -4.40 12.45 -6.64
C VAL A 41 -5.62 13.03 -5.90
N GLY A 42 -5.39 13.70 -4.77
CA GLY A 42 -6.45 14.38 -4.01
C GLY A 42 -7.20 15.41 -4.84
N LEU A 43 -6.49 16.25 -5.58
CA LEU A 43 -7.09 17.23 -6.51
C LEU A 43 -7.95 16.54 -7.58
N GLY A 44 -7.50 15.40 -8.10
CA GLY A 44 -8.26 14.61 -9.09
C GLY A 44 -9.53 13.95 -8.54
N LEU A 45 -9.67 13.85 -7.23
CA LEU A 45 -10.81 13.22 -6.55
C LEU A 45 -11.81 14.23 -5.96
N GLN A 46 -11.60 15.53 -6.11
CA GLN A 46 -12.41 16.58 -5.47
C GLN A 46 -13.89 16.55 -5.83
N ASP A 47 -14.20 16.11 -7.05
CA ASP A 47 -15.58 16.01 -7.54
C ASP A 47 -16.26 14.67 -7.21
N THR A 48 -15.52 13.73 -6.60
CA THR A 48 -16.04 12.41 -6.24
C THR A 48 -16.63 12.44 -4.83
N LYS A 49 -17.91 12.10 -4.69
CA LYS A 49 -18.54 12.01 -3.38
C LYS A 49 -18.15 10.71 -2.67
N PHE A 50 -17.58 10.83 -1.49
CA PHE A 50 -17.24 9.70 -0.63
C PHE A 50 -18.14 9.65 0.61
N GLU A 51 -18.61 8.45 0.95
CA GLU A 51 -19.39 8.21 2.17
C GLU A 51 -18.47 7.88 3.35
N GLU A 52 -17.37 7.15 3.11
CA GLU A 52 -16.41 6.73 4.13
C GLU A 52 -14.99 6.60 3.52
N ALA A 53 -13.98 6.72 4.36
CA ALA A 53 -12.57 6.54 4.01
C ALA A 53 -11.90 5.57 4.98
N TYR A 54 -11.03 4.69 4.45
CA TYR A 54 -10.31 3.69 5.22
C TYR A 54 -8.83 3.68 4.87
N SER A 55 -7.96 3.51 5.87
CA SER A 55 -6.55 3.18 5.65
C SER A 55 -6.08 2.10 6.61
N SER A 56 -4.96 1.45 6.30
CA SER A 56 -4.25 0.68 7.32
C SER A 56 -3.68 1.63 8.38
N ASP A 57 -3.21 1.06 9.48
CA ASP A 57 -2.59 1.78 10.59
C ASP A 57 -1.09 2.07 10.38
N SER A 58 -0.51 1.73 9.22
CA SER A 58 0.85 2.16 8.87
C SER A 58 0.92 3.67 8.68
N GLY A 59 2.00 4.30 9.17
CA GLY A 59 2.17 5.74 9.12
C GLY A 59 2.10 6.30 7.69
N ARG A 60 2.68 5.58 6.71
CA ARG A 60 2.62 5.97 5.29
C ARG A 60 1.19 5.99 4.73
N ALA A 61 0.33 5.04 5.14
CA ALA A 61 -1.06 4.99 4.71
C ALA A 61 -1.90 6.08 5.38
N ILE A 62 -1.70 6.29 6.69
CA ILE A 62 -2.36 7.36 7.44
C ILE A 62 -1.98 8.73 6.86
N GLU A 63 -0.69 8.98 6.60
CA GLU A 63 -0.23 10.24 6.03
C GLU A 63 -0.83 10.47 4.63
N THR A 64 -0.85 9.41 3.80
CA THR A 64 -1.49 9.45 2.48
C THR A 64 -2.96 9.84 2.59
N MET A 65 -3.73 9.18 3.45
CA MET A 65 -5.17 9.48 3.61
C MET A 65 -5.39 10.90 4.14
N ARG A 66 -4.56 11.38 5.07
CA ARG A 66 -4.66 12.76 5.57
C ARG A 66 -4.46 13.80 4.47
N ILE A 67 -3.51 13.56 3.56
CA ILE A 67 -3.32 14.44 2.40
C ILE A 67 -4.55 14.40 1.50
N LEU A 68 -5.06 13.21 1.14
CA LEU A 68 -6.24 13.07 0.31
C LEU A 68 -7.45 13.83 0.89
N LEU A 69 -7.72 13.63 2.17
CA LEU A 69 -8.84 14.29 2.86
C LEU A 69 -8.61 15.81 2.98
N SER A 70 -7.35 16.28 3.11
CA SER A 70 -7.08 17.72 3.15
C SER A 70 -7.33 18.44 1.82
N GLU A 71 -7.23 17.72 0.70
CA GLU A 71 -7.49 18.25 -0.64
C GLU A 71 -8.97 18.17 -1.04
N HIS A 72 -9.75 17.33 -0.36
CA HIS A 72 -11.17 17.13 -0.68
C HIS A 72 -12.04 18.22 -0.03
N PRO A 73 -13.00 18.85 -0.77
CA PRO A 73 -13.86 19.89 -0.23
C PRO A 73 -14.60 19.49 1.05
N ASP A 74 -15.13 18.26 1.08
CA ASP A 74 -15.88 17.68 2.20
C ASP A 74 -14.99 16.81 3.12
N GLY A 75 -13.66 16.85 2.96
CA GLY A 75 -12.76 15.90 3.61
C GLY A 75 -12.81 15.87 5.14
N LYS A 76 -13.24 16.99 5.77
CA LYS A 76 -13.44 17.06 7.23
C LYS A 76 -14.69 16.32 7.71
N ASP A 77 -15.66 16.15 6.81
CA ASP A 77 -16.97 15.56 7.10
C ASP A 77 -17.03 14.09 6.69
N ILE A 78 -16.03 13.60 5.91
CA ILE A 78 -15.93 12.19 5.53
C ILE A 78 -15.45 11.36 6.75
N PRO A 79 -16.24 10.39 7.23
CA PRO A 79 -15.82 9.49 8.30
C PRO A 79 -14.55 8.73 7.89
N TYR A 80 -13.49 8.85 8.70
CA TYR A 80 -12.22 8.18 8.44
C TYR A 80 -11.92 7.12 9.48
N HIS A 81 -11.61 5.91 9.00
CA HIS A 81 -11.36 4.74 9.82
C HIS A 81 -9.95 4.18 9.55
N VAL A 82 -9.26 3.82 10.62
CA VAL A 82 -7.97 3.12 10.56
C VAL A 82 -8.20 1.66 10.91
N ASP A 83 -7.88 0.74 9.98
CA ASP A 83 -8.13 -0.68 10.15
C ASP A 83 -6.86 -1.51 9.86
N PRO A 84 -6.31 -2.22 10.87
CA PRO A 84 -5.11 -3.04 10.70
C PRO A 84 -5.34 -4.26 9.79
N ARG A 85 -6.58 -4.64 9.48
CA ARG A 85 -6.89 -5.75 8.59
C ARG A 85 -6.54 -5.49 7.12
N ILE A 86 -6.35 -4.21 6.76
CA ILE A 86 -5.94 -3.81 5.40
C ILE A 86 -4.46 -3.41 5.33
N ARG A 87 -3.63 -3.90 6.26
CA ARG A 87 -2.17 -3.78 6.17
C ARG A 87 -1.63 -4.49 4.94
N GLU A 88 -0.45 -4.04 4.50
CA GLU A 88 0.42 -4.81 3.62
C GLU A 88 0.83 -6.13 4.29
N TRP A 89 1.32 -7.08 3.51
CA TRP A 89 1.85 -8.34 4.06
C TRP A 89 2.99 -8.10 5.04
N CYS A 90 3.13 -9.01 6.01
CA CYS A 90 4.31 -9.09 6.85
C CYS A 90 5.35 -9.96 6.13
N PHE A 91 6.48 -9.35 5.77
CA PHE A 91 7.57 -10.07 5.10
C PHE A 91 8.57 -10.68 6.10
N GLY A 92 8.22 -10.71 7.38
CA GLY A 92 9.01 -11.38 8.43
C GLY A 92 10.47 -10.90 8.46
N SER A 93 11.41 -11.83 8.33
CA SER A 93 12.85 -11.53 8.34
C SER A 93 13.34 -10.72 7.14
N LEU A 94 12.53 -10.59 6.08
CA LEU A 94 12.87 -9.78 4.90
C LEU A 94 12.49 -8.29 5.06
N GLU A 95 11.75 -7.93 6.12
CA GLU A 95 11.37 -6.55 6.40
C GLU A 95 12.59 -5.62 6.45
N GLY A 96 12.59 -4.57 5.65
CA GLY A 96 13.70 -3.61 5.56
C GLY A 96 14.92 -4.09 4.76
N GLY A 97 14.94 -5.35 4.32
CA GLY A 97 15.92 -5.88 3.39
C GLY A 97 15.80 -5.27 1.99
N PHE A 98 16.69 -5.61 1.08
CA PHE A 98 16.58 -5.14 -0.30
C PHE A 98 15.52 -5.92 -1.08
N ASP A 99 14.78 -5.24 -1.96
CA ASP A 99 13.78 -5.89 -2.83
C ASP A 99 14.39 -7.03 -3.65
N ALA A 100 15.63 -6.83 -4.14
CA ALA A 100 16.35 -7.86 -4.89
C ALA A 100 16.62 -9.14 -4.07
N GLU A 101 16.81 -9.03 -2.76
CA GLU A 101 16.97 -10.19 -1.87
C GLU A 101 15.65 -10.95 -1.72
N MET A 102 14.55 -10.22 -1.53
CA MET A 102 13.21 -10.79 -1.44
C MET A 102 12.87 -11.58 -2.72
N TRP A 103 13.03 -10.95 -3.89
CA TRP A 103 12.76 -11.61 -5.17
C TRP A 103 13.70 -12.77 -5.48
N GLY A 104 14.92 -12.78 -4.91
CA GLY A 104 15.83 -13.91 -4.98
C GLY A 104 15.45 -15.09 -4.09
N VAL A 105 14.74 -14.84 -3.00
CA VAL A 105 14.34 -15.86 -2.00
C VAL A 105 12.95 -16.42 -2.27
N LEU A 106 11.98 -15.55 -2.55
CA LEU A 106 10.56 -15.89 -2.65
C LEU A 106 10.28 -17.02 -3.66
N PRO A 107 10.82 -17.00 -4.90
CA PRO A 107 10.61 -18.09 -5.83
C PRO A 107 11.08 -19.44 -5.29
N ARG A 108 12.23 -19.47 -4.62
CA ARG A 108 12.81 -20.72 -4.06
C ARG A 108 11.97 -21.30 -2.94
N VAL A 109 11.46 -20.43 -2.06
CA VAL A 109 10.63 -20.85 -0.93
C VAL A 109 9.28 -21.38 -1.43
N LEU A 110 8.75 -20.80 -2.50
CA LEU A 110 7.52 -21.24 -3.17
C LEU A 110 7.74 -22.35 -4.23
N ASN A 111 8.96 -22.93 -4.30
CA ASN A 111 9.35 -23.98 -5.24
C ASN A 111 9.30 -23.59 -6.73
N PHE A 112 9.46 -22.33 -7.07
CA PHE A 112 9.68 -21.84 -8.42
C PHE A 112 11.18 -21.72 -8.75
N LYS A 113 11.53 -21.88 -10.01
CA LYS A 113 12.93 -21.76 -10.45
C LYS A 113 13.36 -20.32 -10.66
N THR A 114 12.42 -19.49 -11.08
CA THR A 114 12.67 -18.08 -11.41
C THR A 114 11.52 -17.19 -10.93
N GLU A 115 11.80 -15.88 -10.85
CA GLU A 115 10.80 -14.84 -10.59
C GLU A 115 9.72 -14.80 -11.68
N ASP A 116 10.13 -14.96 -12.96
CA ASP A 116 9.18 -14.98 -14.08
C ASP A 116 8.19 -16.15 -13.97
N GLU A 117 8.65 -17.32 -13.53
CA GLU A 117 7.80 -18.49 -13.29
C GLU A 117 6.82 -18.23 -12.14
N LEU A 118 7.26 -17.56 -11.08
CA LEU A 118 6.41 -17.15 -9.97
C LEU A 118 5.30 -16.19 -10.43
N PHE A 119 5.63 -15.16 -11.20
CA PHE A 119 4.65 -14.19 -11.68
C PHE A 119 3.70 -14.73 -12.76
N ALA A 120 4.12 -15.76 -13.49
CA ALA A 120 3.27 -16.42 -14.48
C ALA A 120 2.25 -17.39 -13.86
N THR A 121 2.38 -17.68 -12.56
CA THR A 121 1.54 -18.65 -11.86
C THR A 121 0.63 -17.93 -10.86
N GLU A 122 -0.64 -18.33 -10.79
CA GLU A 122 -1.53 -17.87 -9.72
C GLU A 122 -1.08 -18.47 -8.39
N VAL A 123 -0.41 -17.67 -7.58
CA VAL A 123 -0.02 -18.02 -6.21
C VAL A 123 -1.03 -17.43 -5.24
N THR A 124 -1.57 -18.26 -4.38
CA THR A 124 -2.56 -17.82 -3.39
C THR A 124 -1.89 -17.10 -2.23
N PHE A 125 -2.65 -16.22 -1.56
CA PHE A 125 -2.20 -15.59 -0.33
C PHE A 125 -1.78 -16.61 0.74
N GLU A 126 -2.48 -17.73 0.84
CA GLU A 126 -2.20 -18.79 1.81
C GLU A 126 -0.85 -19.47 1.54
N GLU A 127 -0.51 -19.71 0.28
CA GLU A 127 0.79 -20.27 -0.11
C GLU A 127 1.93 -19.32 0.24
N ILE A 128 1.77 -18.02 0.03
CA ILE A 128 2.77 -17.00 0.40
C ILE A 128 2.90 -16.88 1.92
N ALA A 129 1.80 -16.89 2.65
CA ALA A 129 1.79 -16.73 4.09
C ALA A 129 2.40 -17.92 4.85
N ASN A 130 2.42 -19.09 4.24
CA ASN A 130 2.99 -20.32 4.81
C ASN A 130 4.43 -20.60 4.34
N ALA A 131 4.98 -19.80 3.44
CA ALA A 131 6.33 -19.90 2.93
C ALA A 131 7.35 -19.18 3.81
#